data_e67ac6438378c939bb3790c9128e38ea
#
_entry.id   e67ac6438378c939bb3790c9128e38ea
#
_cell.length_a   1.000
_cell.length_b   1.000
_cell.length_c   1.000
_cell.angle_alpha   90.00
_cell.angle_beta   90.00
_cell.angle_gamma   90.00
#
_symmetry.space_group_name_H-M   'P 1'
#
loop_
_entity.id
_entity.type
_entity.pdbx_description
1 polymer ?
#
loop_
_entity_poly.entity_id
_entity_poly.type
_entity_poly.pdbx_seq_one_letter_code
_entity_poly.pdbx_strand_id
1 'polypeptide(L)'
;MALFKDVLKNVTQKAGRQLPGRFGQSVKWLAPGLSVKRWLLMSAVGVVLTVLGFAILIRLTPVFYVIQLLLQVVTQYVPGYMRGLLVIGLGLLLVWWGQSRTLGSITEVLMPEGNDELVDRLLTHRRLHRGAKIVAVGGGTGLSTLLRGIKEYSANITAVVTVADDGGSSGRLRREMGGLPPGDIRNCLAALADQEKLITELFQYRFRTGDGLAGHSFGNLFLSAMSEITNGWEEAIATSSQVLAIRGQVLPATLSDVRLWAEFEDGQRIEGESQISAAGGKIVKIGCTPSRPPALPSVLKAIAEADFIILGPGSLYTSVIPNLLVPEIITAIARRKDIPRIYVCNIMSQPGETTGYRVSDHIKAIDAAAGRRLFDAVLVQKQPPSAAAQYHYSYENSHPIKTDRDELMRLGCRVILANVMEEDPKTHLVRHSSERLARVLVRWYGRVEGLIAPEEAAAVAPVSRGTRSRLRSQKPPQKLRP
;
A
#
# COMPACT_ATOMS: atom_id res chain seq x y z
N MET A 1 31.67 -17.76 11.53
CA MET A 1 30.96 -16.82 10.64
C MET A 1 29.59 -16.39 11.19
N ALA A 2 28.86 -17.21 11.93
CA ALA A 2 27.60 -16.87 12.62
C ALA A 2 27.76 -15.82 13.72
N LEU A 3 28.75 -15.98 14.61
CA LEU A 3 29.05 -15.06 15.72
C LEU A 3 29.34 -13.61 15.28
N PHE A 4 29.96 -13.43 14.10
CA PHE A 4 30.26 -12.10 13.56
C PHE A 4 29.01 -11.39 13.00
N LYS A 5 28.02 -12.16 12.51
CA LYS A 5 26.72 -11.62 12.08
C LYS A 5 25.87 -11.14 13.27
N ASP A 6 25.91 -11.84 14.38
CA ASP A 6 25.13 -11.48 15.58
C ASP A 6 25.73 -10.27 16.32
N VAL A 7 27.05 -10.14 16.34
CA VAL A 7 27.72 -8.95 16.90
C VAL A 7 27.42 -7.73 16.05
N LEU A 8 27.44 -7.82 14.72
CA LEU A 8 27.08 -6.72 13.82
C LEU A 8 25.59 -6.35 13.93
N LYS A 9 24.70 -7.32 14.11
CA LYS A 9 23.26 -7.08 14.29
C LYS A 9 22.96 -6.35 15.61
N ASN A 10 23.65 -6.71 16.69
CA ASN A 10 23.52 -6.07 18.00
C ASN A 10 24.13 -4.67 18.06
N VAL A 11 25.25 -4.44 17.36
CA VAL A 11 25.88 -3.11 17.29
C VAL A 11 25.03 -2.13 16.48
N THR A 12 24.44 -2.57 15.36
CA THR A 12 23.59 -1.70 14.53
C THR A 12 22.24 -1.40 15.20
N GLN A 13 21.70 -2.31 16.00
CA GLN A 13 20.44 -2.12 16.73
C GLN A 13 20.58 -1.23 17.97
N LYS A 14 21.73 -1.26 18.65
CA LYS A 14 22.06 -0.37 19.77
C LYS A 14 22.52 1.02 19.34
N ALA A 15 23.26 1.14 18.22
CA ALA A 15 23.73 2.42 17.71
C ALA A 15 22.60 3.32 17.15
N GLY A 16 21.46 2.72 16.74
CA GLY A 16 20.31 3.48 16.22
C GLY A 16 19.47 4.22 17.27
N ARG A 17 19.74 4.04 18.57
CA ARG A 17 18.87 4.60 19.63
C ARG A 17 19.41 5.81 20.39
N GLN A 18 20.67 6.17 20.29
CA GLN A 18 21.24 7.25 21.15
C GLN A 18 22.47 7.98 20.57
N LEU A 19 22.50 8.40 19.31
CA LEU A 19 23.53 9.35 18.87
C LEU A 19 22.87 10.56 18.20
N PRO A 20 22.85 11.73 18.87
CA PRO A 20 22.45 12.97 18.23
C PRO A 20 23.61 13.48 17.37
N GLY A 21 23.34 13.88 16.13
CA GLY A 21 24.28 14.59 15.28
C GLY A 21 24.77 13.83 14.05
N ARG A 22 25.45 14.53 13.17
CA ARG A 22 25.99 14.14 11.85
C ARG A 22 26.70 12.77 11.78
N PHE A 23 27.23 12.24 12.89
CA PHE A 23 27.87 10.91 12.95
C PHE A 23 26.90 9.73 12.76
N GLY A 24 25.65 9.84 13.24
CA GLY A 24 24.63 8.80 13.07
C GLY A 24 24.22 8.57 11.60
N GLN A 25 24.32 9.58 10.77
CA GLN A 25 23.96 9.53 9.35
C GLN A 25 24.98 8.76 8.51
N SER A 26 26.27 9.00 8.74
CA SER A 26 27.34 8.30 8.01
C SER A 26 27.28 6.77 8.23
N VAL A 27 26.83 6.34 9.41
CA VAL A 27 26.66 4.91 9.74
C VAL A 27 25.42 4.29 9.04
N LYS A 28 24.38 5.06 8.78
CA LYS A 28 23.20 4.58 8.05
C LYS A 28 23.52 4.20 6.59
N TRP A 29 24.49 4.89 5.94
CA TRP A 29 24.99 4.53 4.61
C TRP A 29 25.69 3.15 4.59
N LEU A 30 26.14 2.68 5.74
CA LEU A 30 26.74 1.36 5.93
C LEU A 30 25.72 0.24 6.16
N ALA A 31 24.41 0.53 6.21
CA ALA A 31 23.35 -0.46 6.43
C ALA A 31 23.34 -1.55 5.33
N PRO A 32 23.10 -2.84 5.67
CA PRO A 32 23.02 -3.92 4.70
C PRO A 32 21.81 -3.70 3.79
N GLY A 33 22.04 -3.73 2.46
CA GLY A 33 20.96 -3.53 1.45
C GLY A 33 21.19 -2.41 0.45
N LEU A 34 22.08 -1.45 0.72
CA LEU A 34 22.49 -0.42 -0.23
C LEU A 34 23.59 -0.99 -1.15
N SER A 35 23.29 -1.23 -2.44
CA SER A 35 24.28 -1.69 -3.44
C SER A 35 25.41 -0.67 -3.68
N VAL A 36 25.30 0.54 -3.13
CA VAL A 36 26.28 1.62 -3.21
C VAL A 36 27.68 1.21 -2.71
N LYS A 37 27.77 0.31 -1.71
CA LYS A 37 29.05 -0.18 -1.17
C LYS A 37 29.92 -0.87 -2.21
N ARG A 38 29.32 -1.67 -3.10
CA ARG A 38 30.05 -2.40 -4.14
C ARG A 38 30.67 -1.43 -5.16
N TRP A 39 29.93 -0.42 -5.52
CA TRP A 39 30.39 0.59 -6.46
C TRP A 39 31.41 1.53 -5.88
N LEU A 40 31.28 1.92 -4.59
CA LEU A 40 32.30 2.70 -3.88
C LEU A 40 33.60 1.92 -3.74
N LEU A 41 33.51 0.61 -3.44
CA LEU A 41 34.70 -0.25 -3.33
C LEU A 41 35.38 -0.43 -4.69
N MET A 42 34.58 -0.64 -5.77
CA MET A 42 35.11 -0.69 -7.14
C MET A 42 35.76 0.62 -7.56
N SER A 43 35.16 1.76 -7.23
CA SER A 43 35.73 3.09 -7.49
C SER A 43 37.05 3.30 -6.75
N ALA A 44 37.11 2.92 -5.47
CA ALA A 44 38.35 2.99 -4.67
C ALA A 44 39.47 2.13 -5.26
N VAL A 45 39.14 0.88 -5.64
CA VAL A 45 40.10 -0.01 -6.33
C VAL A 45 40.55 0.58 -7.67
N GLY A 46 39.64 1.14 -8.46
CA GLY A 46 39.95 1.82 -9.72
C GLY A 46 40.91 2.99 -9.53
N VAL A 47 40.68 3.84 -8.52
CA VAL A 47 41.58 4.95 -8.17
C VAL A 47 42.97 4.45 -7.80
N VAL A 48 43.06 3.40 -6.96
CA VAL A 48 44.36 2.82 -6.56
C VAL A 48 45.09 2.25 -7.77
N LEU A 49 44.39 1.50 -8.65
CA LEU A 49 45.00 0.95 -9.87
C LEU A 49 45.44 2.04 -10.84
N THR A 50 44.67 3.12 -10.96
CA THR A 50 45.04 4.30 -11.79
C THR A 50 46.29 4.96 -11.26
N VAL A 51 46.37 5.23 -9.95
CA VAL A 51 47.54 5.81 -9.29
C VAL A 51 48.77 4.91 -9.45
N LEU A 52 48.60 3.60 -9.29
CA LEU A 52 49.67 2.63 -9.50
C LEU A 52 50.16 2.60 -10.95
N GLY A 53 49.22 2.61 -11.90
CA GLY A 53 49.52 2.67 -13.34
C GLY A 53 50.30 3.95 -13.72
N PHE A 54 49.90 5.11 -13.21
CA PHE A 54 50.64 6.37 -13.36
C PHE A 54 52.03 6.32 -12.72
N ALA A 55 52.14 5.73 -11.53
CA ALA A 55 53.42 5.54 -10.83
C ALA A 55 54.40 4.70 -11.66
N ILE A 56 53.92 3.65 -12.30
CA ILE A 56 54.74 2.79 -13.20
C ILE A 56 55.11 3.52 -14.50
N LEU A 57 54.14 4.25 -15.11
CA LEU A 57 54.34 4.93 -16.41
C LEU A 57 55.38 6.07 -16.34
N ILE A 58 55.36 6.87 -15.27
CA ILE A 58 56.14 8.07 -15.13
C ILE A 58 57.54 7.81 -14.52
N ARG A 59 57.88 6.56 -14.18
CA ARG A 59 59.10 6.20 -13.45
C ARG A 59 59.37 7.17 -12.30
N LEU A 60 58.46 7.24 -11.34
CA LEU A 60 58.33 8.26 -10.28
C LEU A 60 59.50 8.33 -9.27
N THR A 61 60.67 7.81 -9.63
CA THR A 61 61.87 7.88 -8.77
C THR A 61 62.19 9.32 -8.28
N PRO A 62 62.16 10.38 -9.12
CA PRO A 62 62.45 11.71 -8.60
C PRO A 62 61.33 12.30 -7.76
N VAL A 63 60.05 12.03 -8.11
CA VAL A 63 58.89 12.51 -7.32
C VAL A 63 58.78 11.80 -5.99
N PHE A 64 59.05 10.49 -5.99
CA PHE A 64 59.09 9.70 -4.77
C PHE A 64 60.18 10.19 -3.80
N TYR A 65 61.33 10.61 -4.32
CA TYR A 65 62.42 11.19 -3.53
C TYR A 65 62.03 12.50 -2.87
N VAL A 66 61.35 13.40 -3.62
CA VAL A 66 60.83 14.68 -3.09
C VAL A 66 59.76 14.47 -2.04
N ILE A 67 58.82 13.52 -2.29
CA ILE A 67 57.77 13.14 -1.30
C ILE A 67 58.39 12.52 -0.06
N GLN A 68 59.41 11.69 -0.22
CA GLN A 68 60.14 11.08 0.92
C GLN A 68 60.92 12.13 1.72
N LEU A 69 61.52 13.10 1.06
CA LEU A 69 62.22 14.21 1.72
C LEU A 69 61.22 15.10 2.50
N LEU A 70 60.11 15.45 1.90
CA LEU A 70 59.04 16.22 2.56
C LEU A 70 58.46 15.46 3.76
N LEU A 71 58.20 14.15 3.61
CA LEU A 71 57.73 13.31 4.69
C LEU A 71 58.78 13.17 5.81
N GLN A 72 60.07 13.09 5.50
CA GLN A 72 61.15 13.07 6.48
C GLN A 72 61.21 14.36 7.29
N VAL A 73 61.09 15.50 6.66
CA VAL A 73 61.09 16.82 7.33
C VAL A 73 59.88 16.98 8.25
N VAL A 74 58.71 16.60 7.77
CA VAL A 74 57.44 16.70 8.56
C VAL A 74 57.35 15.70 9.69
N THR A 75 57.95 14.49 9.51
CA THR A 75 57.81 13.37 10.45
C THR A 75 59.11 13.07 11.21
N GLN A 76 60.06 13.99 11.27
CA GLN A 76 61.35 13.87 11.90
C GLN A 76 61.28 13.36 13.36
N TYR A 77 60.18 13.70 14.07
CA TYR A 77 59.92 13.29 15.46
C TYR A 77 59.06 12.05 15.61
N VAL A 78 58.67 11.38 14.52
CA VAL A 78 57.72 10.25 14.55
C VAL A 78 58.45 8.94 14.20
N PRO A 79 58.30 7.86 14.97
CA PRO A 79 58.85 6.54 14.67
C PRO A 79 58.46 6.05 13.28
N GLY A 80 59.38 5.36 12.55
CA GLY A 80 59.19 5.02 11.14
C GLY A 80 57.90 4.24 10.80
N TYR A 81 57.47 3.34 11.69
CA TYR A 81 56.26 2.57 11.53
C TYR A 81 54.99 3.45 11.69
N MET A 82 55.04 4.53 12.48
CA MET A 82 53.90 5.43 12.68
C MET A 82 53.72 6.38 11.48
N ARG A 83 54.78 6.67 10.69
CA ARG A 83 54.70 7.54 9.52
C ARG A 83 53.74 7.01 8.48
N GLY A 84 53.80 5.68 8.20
CA GLY A 84 52.89 5.03 7.27
C GLY A 84 51.43 5.06 7.74
N LEU A 85 51.21 4.85 9.04
CA LEU A 85 49.87 4.91 9.64
C LEU A 85 49.27 6.35 9.57
N LEU A 86 50.09 7.38 9.79
CA LEU A 86 49.66 8.79 9.68
C LEU A 86 49.24 9.15 8.24
N VAL A 87 50.03 8.77 7.24
CA VAL A 87 49.71 9.02 5.84
C VAL A 87 48.46 8.28 5.41
N ILE A 88 48.30 7.02 5.80
CA ILE A 88 47.07 6.25 5.55
C ILE A 88 45.89 6.90 6.25
N GLY A 89 46.02 7.29 7.51
CA GLY A 89 44.97 7.97 8.27
C GLY A 89 44.54 9.30 7.62
N LEU A 90 45.49 10.13 7.19
CA LEU A 90 45.20 11.37 6.48
C LEU A 90 44.55 11.11 5.12
N GLY A 91 45.02 10.12 4.36
CA GLY A 91 44.40 9.72 3.10
C GLY A 91 42.97 9.26 3.26
N LEU A 92 42.70 8.40 4.23
CA LEU A 92 41.34 7.95 4.56
C LEU A 92 40.44 9.11 5.01
N LEU A 93 40.97 10.05 5.79
CA LEU A 93 40.26 11.24 6.24
C LEU A 93 39.88 12.16 5.06
N LEU A 94 40.81 12.38 4.13
CA LEU A 94 40.56 13.19 2.91
C LEU A 94 39.54 12.51 2.00
N VAL A 95 39.62 11.19 1.80
CA VAL A 95 38.62 10.43 1.03
C VAL A 95 37.25 10.53 1.69
N TRP A 96 37.18 10.33 3.00
CA TRP A 96 35.94 10.46 3.74
C TRP A 96 35.34 11.85 3.67
N TRP A 97 36.19 12.88 3.83
CA TRP A 97 35.76 14.30 3.76
C TRP A 97 35.29 14.68 2.36
N GLY A 98 36.02 14.29 1.30
CA GLY A 98 35.64 14.51 -0.08
C GLY A 98 34.31 13.82 -0.43
N GLN A 99 34.16 12.55 -0.07
CA GLN A 99 32.91 11.80 -0.28
C GLN A 99 31.74 12.44 0.47
N SER A 100 31.95 12.87 1.73
CA SER A 100 30.92 13.53 2.54
C SER A 100 30.46 14.85 1.94
N ARG A 101 31.39 15.62 1.38
CA ARG A 101 31.10 16.92 0.72
C ARG A 101 30.36 16.71 -0.60
N THR A 102 30.79 15.73 -1.42
CA THR A 102 30.16 15.43 -2.70
C THR A 102 28.72 14.92 -2.48
N LEU A 103 28.53 14.01 -1.55
CA LEU A 103 27.19 13.53 -1.20
C LEU A 103 26.32 14.67 -0.62
N GLY A 104 26.88 15.53 0.23
CA GLY A 104 26.18 16.69 0.78
C GLY A 104 25.72 17.66 -0.31
N SER A 105 26.57 17.97 -1.28
CA SER A 105 26.24 18.87 -2.40
C SER A 105 25.15 18.28 -3.31
N ILE A 106 25.20 16.96 -3.59
CA ILE A 106 24.16 16.30 -4.40
C ILE A 106 22.81 16.27 -3.65
N THR A 107 22.85 16.02 -2.35
CA THR A 107 21.61 15.98 -1.53
C THR A 107 21.01 17.37 -1.34
N GLU A 108 21.80 18.42 -1.22
CA GLU A 108 21.34 19.80 -1.11
C GLU A 108 20.60 20.28 -2.38
N VAL A 109 21.07 19.87 -3.56
CA VAL A 109 20.43 20.19 -4.84
C VAL A 109 19.15 19.38 -5.06
N LEU A 110 19.13 18.09 -4.66
CA LEU A 110 18.00 17.21 -4.88
C LEU A 110 16.87 17.40 -3.84
N MET A 111 17.19 17.88 -2.64
CA MET A 111 16.20 18.09 -1.56
C MET A 111 16.60 19.29 -0.68
N PRO A 112 16.06 20.50 -0.96
CA PRO A 112 16.33 21.69 -0.16
C PRO A 112 15.77 21.65 1.27
N GLU A 113 14.89 20.69 1.60
CA GLU A 113 14.18 20.64 2.90
C GLU A 113 14.83 19.79 3.99
N GLY A 114 15.95 19.11 3.76
CA GLY A 114 16.70 18.42 4.82
C GLY A 114 17.34 17.06 4.46
N ASN A 115 18.58 16.89 4.90
CA ASN A 115 19.41 15.71 4.62
C ASN A 115 18.99 14.43 5.38
N ASP A 116 18.20 14.54 6.46
CA ASP A 116 17.92 13.43 7.36
C ASP A 116 16.92 12.41 6.77
N GLU A 117 16.11 12.85 5.80
CA GLU A 117 15.07 12.04 5.19
C GLU A 117 15.53 11.23 3.97
N LEU A 118 16.62 11.62 3.29
CA LEU A 118 17.01 10.99 2.03
C LEU A 118 17.31 9.49 2.18
N VAL A 119 18.10 9.12 3.18
CA VAL A 119 18.48 7.72 3.41
C VAL A 119 17.25 6.91 3.80
N ASP A 120 16.40 7.45 4.67
CA ASP A 120 15.19 6.80 5.12
C ASP A 120 14.17 6.68 3.96
N ARG A 121 14.05 7.67 3.08
CA ARG A 121 13.24 7.62 1.84
C ARG A 121 13.79 6.58 0.87
N LEU A 122 15.11 6.53 0.64
CA LEU A 122 15.73 5.53 -0.24
C LEU A 122 15.56 4.10 0.29
N LEU A 123 15.73 3.90 1.61
CA LEU A 123 15.52 2.60 2.24
C LEU A 123 14.05 2.18 2.15
N THR A 124 13.13 3.10 2.40
CA THR A 124 11.69 2.87 2.30
C THR A 124 11.30 2.55 0.86
N HIS A 125 11.74 3.35 -0.10
CA HIS A 125 11.49 3.11 -1.53
C HIS A 125 11.98 1.72 -1.96
N ARG A 126 13.21 1.33 -1.61
CA ARG A 126 13.73 -0.01 -1.92
C ARG A 126 12.97 -1.13 -1.22
N ARG A 127 12.56 -0.91 0.03
CA ARG A 127 11.75 -1.89 0.78
C ARG A 127 10.41 -2.10 0.11
N LEU A 128 9.71 -1.03 -0.27
CA LEU A 128 8.41 -1.09 -0.91
C LEU A 128 8.46 -1.73 -2.29
N HIS A 129 9.49 -1.44 -3.09
CA HIS A 129 9.67 -2.07 -4.42
C HIS A 129 10.07 -3.54 -4.37
N ARG A 130 10.53 -4.05 -3.22
CA ARG A 130 10.74 -5.48 -2.96
C ARG A 130 9.53 -6.16 -2.30
N GLY A 131 8.48 -5.40 -2.03
CA GLY A 131 7.23 -5.91 -1.47
C GLY A 131 6.52 -6.87 -2.43
N ALA A 132 5.60 -7.66 -1.90
CA ALA A 132 4.77 -8.58 -2.68
C ALA A 132 4.02 -7.85 -3.80
N LYS A 133 3.83 -8.52 -4.93
CA LYS A 133 2.95 -8.07 -6.02
C LYS A 133 1.51 -8.35 -5.63
N ILE A 134 0.77 -7.30 -5.28
CA ILE A 134 -0.58 -7.40 -4.74
C ILE A 134 -1.58 -6.96 -5.80
N VAL A 135 -2.54 -7.82 -6.13
CA VAL A 135 -3.69 -7.47 -6.97
C VAL A 135 -4.91 -7.29 -6.07
N ALA A 136 -5.49 -6.09 -6.06
CA ALA A 136 -6.71 -5.76 -5.33
C ALA A 136 -7.84 -5.50 -6.33
N VAL A 137 -8.93 -6.28 -6.23
CA VAL A 137 -10.06 -6.24 -7.18
C VAL A 137 -11.29 -5.67 -6.48
N GLY A 138 -11.90 -4.62 -7.06
CA GLY A 138 -13.07 -3.99 -6.45
C GLY A 138 -13.45 -2.68 -7.10
N GLY A 139 -13.91 -1.73 -6.30
CA GLY A 139 -14.31 -0.38 -6.71
C GLY A 139 -14.68 0.49 -5.51
N GLY A 140 -15.08 1.71 -5.80
CA GLY A 140 -15.60 2.63 -4.81
C GLY A 140 -14.65 3.04 -3.68
N THR A 141 -15.26 3.51 -2.61
CA THR A 141 -14.55 3.95 -1.40
C THR A 141 -13.93 2.79 -0.63
N GLY A 142 -14.46 1.58 -0.76
CA GLY A 142 -13.94 0.40 -0.08
C GLY A 142 -12.54 0.04 -0.57
N LEU A 143 -12.39 -0.10 -1.89
CA LEU A 143 -11.09 -0.41 -2.50
C LEU A 143 -10.08 0.70 -2.21
N SER A 144 -10.44 1.97 -2.37
CA SER A 144 -9.54 3.09 -2.09
C SER A 144 -9.08 3.12 -0.62
N THR A 145 -9.93 2.71 0.33
CA THR A 145 -9.55 2.56 1.73
C THR A 145 -8.49 1.48 1.94
N LEU A 146 -8.62 0.33 1.26
CA LEU A 146 -7.59 -0.71 1.26
C LEU A 146 -6.27 -0.19 0.68
N LEU A 147 -6.33 0.46 -0.49
CA LEU A 147 -5.16 0.96 -1.20
C LEU A 147 -4.34 1.96 -0.38
N ARG A 148 -5.01 2.86 0.37
CA ARG A 148 -4.34 3.77 1.32
C ARG A 148 -3.46 3.06 2.33
N GLY A 149 -3.93 1.94 2.85
CA GLY A 149 -3.17 1.19 3.85
C GLY A 149 -2.08 0.32 3.24
N ILE A 150 -2.39 -0.37 2.14
CA ILE A 150 -1.50 -1.38 1.57
C ILE A 150 -0.26 -0.75 0.90
N LYS A 151 -0.35 0.49 0.39
CA LYS A 151 0.77 1.24 -0.21
C LYS A 151 1.94 1.48 0.75
N GLU A 152 1.71 1.37 2.06
CA GLU A 152 2.76 1.49 3.07
C GLU A 152 3.60 0.19 3.23
N TYR A 153 3.16 -0.90 2.60
CA TYR A 153 3.81 -2.21 2.68
C TYR A 153 4.41 -2.68 1.35
N SER A 154 3.84 -2.26 0.22
CA SER A 154 4.35 -2.58 -1.12
C SER A 154 4.13 -1.40 -2.07
N ALA A 155 5.05 -1.23 -3.03
CA ALA A 155 4.86 -0.38 -4.20
C ALA A 155 4.37 -1.19 -5.41
N ASN A 156 4.34 -2.53 -5.33
CA ASN A 156 3.94 -3.42 -6.41
C ASN A 156 2.44 -3.75 -6.31
N ILE A 157 1.60 -2.71 -6.33
CA ILE A 157 0.15 -2.84 -6.18
C ILE A 157 -0.51 -2.65 -7.54
N THR A 158 -1.44 -3.54 -7.90
CA THR A 158 -2.35 -3.35 -9.03
C THR A 158 -3.78 -3.32 -8.50
N ALA A 159 -4.45 -2.18 -8.65
CA ALA A 159 -5.87 -2.04 -8.40
C ALA A 159 -6.64 -2.35 -9.68
N VAL A 160 -7.45 -3.41 -9.67
CA VAL A 160 -8.38 -3.75 -10.75
C VAL A 160 -9.74 -3.18 -10.39
N VAL A 161 -10.21 -2.22 -11.19
CA VAL A 161 -11.33 -1.35 -10.84
C VAL A 161 -12.51 -1.58 -11.77
N THR A 162 -13.71 -1.69 -11.19
CA THR A 162 -14.95 -1.76 -11.98
C THR A 162 -15.18 -0.48 -12.78
N VAL A 163 -15.84 -0.63 -13.93
CA VAL A 163 -16.20 0.45 -14.84
C VAL A 163 -17.72 0.50 -15.07
N ALA A 164 -18.49 0.11 -14.07
CA ALA A 164 -19.93 0.00 -14.19
C ALA A 164 -20.70 1.20 -13.60
N ASP A 165 -20.02 2.17 -12.94
CA ASP A 165 -20.63 3.36 -12.33
C ASP A 165 -21.37 4.21 -13.37
N ASP A 166 -22.64 4.48 -13.13
CA ASP A 166 -23.50 5.34 -13.98
C ASP A 166 -24.10 6.51 -13.20
N GLY A 167 -23.69 6.67 -11.94
CA GLY A 167 -24.20 7.68 -11.03
C GLY A 167 -23.51 9.04 -11.13
N GLY A 168 -24.16 10.07 -10.64
CA GLY A 168 -23.62 11.40 -10.41
C GLY A 168 -22.81 12.01 -11.57
N SER A 169 -21.62 12.50 -11.25
CA SER A 169 -20.68 13.11 -12.21
C SER A 169 -20.12 12.10 -13.22
N SER A 170 -19.82 10.88 -12.78
CA SER A 170 -19.28 9.82 -13.66
C SER A 170 -20.27 9.42 -14.73
N GLY A 171 -21.53 9.20 -14.35
CA GLY A 171 -22.59 8.82 -15.29
C GLY A 171 -22.93 9.94 -16.27
N ARG A 172 -22.85 11.22 -15.86
CA ARG A 172 -23.03 12.34 -16.79
C ARG A 172 -21.93 12.39 -17.85
N LEU A 173 -20.66 12.35 -17.42
CA LEU A 173 -19.52 12.37 -18.35
C LEU A 173 -19.54 11.17 -19.29
N ARG A 174 -19.88 9.98 -18.78
CA ARG A 174 -20.03 8.78 -19.60
C ARG A 174 -21.09 8.96 -20.71
N ARG A 175 -22.23 9.61 -20.40
CA ARG A 175 -23.30 9.86 -21.40
C ARG A 175 -22.95 10.96 -22.40
N GLU A 176 -22.24 12.00 -21.95
CA GLU A 176 -21.96 13.19 -22.77
C GLU A 176 -20.70 13.02 -23.63
N MET A 177 -19.64 12.43 -23.07
CA MET A 177 -18.35 12.28 -23.74
C MET A 177 -18.08 10.83 -24.19
N GLY A 178 -18.86 9.86 -23.72
CA GLY A 178 -18.58 8.44 -23.91
C GLY A 178 -17.45 7.93 -23.00
N GLY A 179 -17.07 6.68 -23.21
CA GLY A 179 -15.93 6.06 -22.51
C GLY A 179 -16.24 5.56 -21.10
N LEU A 180 -15.21 5.40 -20.27
CA LEU A 180 -15.32 4.80 -18.95
C LEU A 180 -15.75 5.82 -17.89
N PRO A 181 -16.54 5.40 -16.88
CA PRO A 181 -16.85 6.24 -15.73
C PRO A 181 -15.60 6.47 -14.87
N PRO A 182 -15.17 7.73 -14.66
CA PRO A 182 -13.88 7.99 -14.00
C PRO A 182 -13.92 7.91 -12.47
N GLY A 183 -15.09 7.79 -11.84
CA GLY A 183 -15.25 7.95 -10.39
C GLY A 183 -14.41 7.01 -9.55
N ASP A 184 -14.49 5.72 -9.80
CA ASP A 184 -13.76 4.70 -9.04
C ASP A 184 -12.27 4.71 -9.36
N ILE A 185 -11.92 4.90 -10.63
CA ILE A 185 -10.53 5.07 -11.08
C ILE A 185 -9.90 6.26 -10.36
N ARG A 186 -10.57 7.40 -10.35
CA ARG A 186 -10.16 8.61 -9.64
C ARG A 186 -9.89 8.36 -8.15
N ASN A 187 -10.80 7.66 -7.47
CA ASN A 187 -10.67 7.35 -6.05
C ASN A 187 -9.44 6.46 -5.77
N CYS A 188 -9.17 5.49 -6.65
CA CYS A 188 -8.01 4.61 -6.52
C CYS A 188 -6.69 5.36 -6.80
N LEU A 189 -6.64 6.21 -7.84
CA LEU A 189 -5.48 7.06 -8.13
C LEU A 189 -5.13 7.98 -6.95
N ALA A 190 -6.14 8.68 -6.41
CA ALA A 190 -5.95 9.55 -5.25
C ALA A 190 -5.46 8.77 -4.02
N ALA A 191 -5.99 7.56 -3.78
CA ALA A 191 -5.57 6.71 -2.66
C ALA A 191 -4.12 6.24 -2.75
N LEU A 192 -3.61 6.00 -3.96
CA LEU A 192 -2.24 5.55 -4.22
C LEU A 192 -1.23 6.69 -4.37
N ALA A 193 -1.67 7.95 -4.48
CA ALA A 193 -0.79 9.10 -4.63
C ALA A 193 0.12 9.31 -3.41
N ASP A 194 1.35 9.77 -3.63
CA ASP A 194 2.30 10.10 -2.57
C ASP A 194 1.82 11.29 -1.72
N GLN A 195 1.33 12.34 -2.37
CA GLN A 195 0.72 13.53 -1.73
C GLN A 195 -0.79 13.33 -1.57
N GLU A 196 -1.19 12.24 -0.92
CA GLU A 196 -2.58 11.77 -0.88
C GLU A 196 -3.57 12.84 -0.40
N LYS A 197 -3.25 13.58 0.66
CA LYS A 197 -4.17 14.56 1.24
C LYS A 197 -4.54 15.64 0.23
N LEU A 198 -3.54 16.29 -0.36
CA LEU A 198 -3.74 17.37 -1.34
C LEU A 198 -4.45 16.85 -2.60
N ILE A 199 -4.01 15.71 -3.12
CA ILE A 199 -4.60 15.11 -4.31
C ILE A 199 -6.05 14.68 -4.06
N THR A 200 -6.34 14.12 -2.88
CA THR A 200 -7.72 13.77 -2.51
C THR A 200 -8.60 15.01 -2.43
N GLU A 201 -8.16 16.08 -1.77
CA GLU A 201 -8.90 17.34 -1.68
C GLU A 201 -9.17 17.92 -3.07
N LEU A 202 -8.14 17.96 -3.94
CA LEU A 202 -8.27 18.47 -5.30
C LEU A 202 -9.21 17.60 -6.16
N PHE A 203 -9.01 16.26 -6.13
CA PHE A 203 -9.78 15.36 -6.98
C PHE A 203 -11.23 15.20 -6.54
N GLN A 204 -11.51 15.38 -5.26
CA GLN A 204 -12.87 15.36 -4.72
C GLN A 204 -13.55 16.73 -4.78
N TYR A 205 -12.81 17.80 -5.11
CA TYR A 205 -13.41 19.12 -5.26
C TYR A 205 -14.53 19.07 -6.29
N ARG A 206 -15.72 19.56 -5.89
CA ARG A 206 -16.89 19.66 -6.78
C ARG A 206 -17.19 21.11 -7.10
N PHE A 207 -17.34 21.37 -8.38
CA PHE A 207 -17.77 22.67 -8.84
C PHE A 207 -19.20 22.95 -8.36
N ARG A 208 -19.39 24.06 -7.67
CA ARG A 208 -20.69 24.45 -7.11
C ARG A 208 -21.52 25.27 -8.09
N THR A 209 -20.86 25.98 -8.99
CA THR A 209 -21.42 26.90 -9.98
C THR A 209 -20.76 26.68 -11.33
N GLY A 210 -21.32 27.28 -12.35
CA GLY A 210 -20.87 27.19 -13.75
C GLY A 210 -21.78 26.28 -14.57
N ASP A 211 -22.21 26.82 -15.71
CA ASP A 211 -23.04 26.08 -16.66
C ASP A 211 -22.28 24.89 -17.22
N GLY A 212 -22.82 23.69 -17.13
CA GLY A 212 -22.14 22.46 -17.51
C GLY A 212 -21.09 21.93 -16.50
N LEU A 213 -20.55 22.76 -15.58
CA LEU A 213 -19.54 22.32 -14.60
C LEU A 213 -20.14 21.91 -13.25
N ALA A 214 -21.26 22.53 -12.85
CA ALA A 214 -21.86 22.31 -11.54
C ALA A 214 -22.13 20.84 -11.24
N GLY A 215 -21.63 20.37 -10.08
CA GLY A 215 -21.75 18.97 -9.63
C GLY A 215 -20.70 18.02 -10.19
N HIS A 216 -19.87 18.42 -11.16
CA HIS A 216 -18.70 17.62 -11.58
C HIS A 216 -17.58 17.72 -10.55
N SER A 217 -16.84 16.62 -10.33
CA SER A 217 -15.60 16.68 -9.59
C SER A 217 -14.43 17.02 -10.51
N PHE A 218 -13.45 17.79 -10.00
CA PHE A 218 -12.25 18.12 -10.77
C PHE A 218 -11.55 16.85 -11.28
N GLY A 219 -11.38 15.85 -10.44
CA GLY A 219 -10.68 14.62 -10.84
C GLY A 219 -11.38 13.83 -11.94
N ASN A 220 -12.73 13.88 -12.02
CA ASN A 220 -13.44 13.25 -13.13
C ASN A 220 -13.20 14.02 -14.44
N LEU A 221 -13.25 15.35 -14.41
CA LEU A 221 -12.96 16.20 -15.58
C LEU A 221 -11.51 16.03 -16.01
N PHE A 222 -10.58 15.97 -15.07
CA PHE A 222 -9.15 15.72 -15.34
C PHE A 222 -8.95 14.40 -16.11
N LEU A 223 -9.55 13.30 -15.63
CA LEU A 223 -9.41 12.00 -16.29
C LEU A 223 -10.07 11.95 -17.67
N SER A 224 -11.24 12.61 -17.83
CA SER A 224 -11.88 12.74 -19.13
C SER A 224 -11.02 13.54 -20.11
N ALA A 225 -10.44 14.66 -19.68
CA ALA A 225 -9.51 15.44 -20.50
C ALA A 225 -8.26 14.61 -20.87
N MET A 226 -7.72 13.86 -19.91
CA MET A 226 -6.58 12.97 -20.18
C MET A 226 -6.93 11.90 -21.23
N SER A 227 -8.16 11.35 -21.23
CA SER A 227 -8.56 10.34 -22.21
C SER A 227 -8.68 10.91 -23.64
N GLU A 228 -8.90 12.21 -23.80
CA GLU A 228 -8.90 12.88 -25.09
C GLU A 228 -7.49 13.30 -25.56
N ILE A 229 -6.60 13.65 -24.62
CA ILE A 229 -5.21 14.03 -24.92
C ILE A 229 -4.38 12.80 -25.32
N THR A 230 -4.69 11.63 -24.76
CA THR A 230 -3.97 10.36 -24.98
C THR A 230 -4.75 9.45 -25.94
N ASN A 231 -4.18 8.30 -26.30
CA ASN A 231 -4.82 7.33 -27.19
C ASN A 231 -5.87 6.44 -26.48
N GLY A 232 -6.65 7.00 -25.57
CA GLY A 232 -7.73 6.31 -24.87
C GLY A 232 -7.49 6.10 -23.39
N TRP A 233 -8.42 5.42 -22.74
CA TRP A 233 -8.49 5.32 -21.27
C TRP A 233 -7.33 4.60 -20.62
N GLU A 234 -6.76 3.56 -21.23
CA GLU A 234 -5.62 2.84 -20.64
C GLU A 234 -4.41 3.77 -20.52
N GLU A 235 -4.08 4.49 -21.60
CA GLU A 235 -2.97 5.42 -21.61
C GLU A 235 -3.25 6.65 -20.74
N ALA A 236 -4.50 7.15 -20.72
CA ALA A 236 -4.93 8.23 -19.83
C ALA A 236 -4.69 7.92 -18.36
N ILE A 237 -5.06 6.71 -17.91
CA ILE A 237 -4.85 6.27 -16.53
C ILE A 237 -3.36 6.11 -16.24
N ALA A 238 -2.60 5.51 -17.16
CA ALA A 238 -1.15 5.33 -17.01
C ALA A 238 -0.42 6.68 -16.91
N THR A 239 -0.74 7.64 -17.78
CA THR A 239 -0.15 8.98 -17.76
C THR A 239 -0.58 9.78 -16.52
N SER A 240 -1.87 9.70 -16.13
CA SER A 240 -2.36 10.28 -14.89
C SER A 240 -1.62 9.72 -13.66
N SER A 241 -1.32 8.43 -13.68
CA SER A 241 -0.54 7.76 -12.62
C SER A 241 0.86 8.37 -12.47
N GLN A 242 1.51 8.71 -13.58
CA GLN A 242 2.82 9.39 -13.57
C GLN A 242 2.71 10.82 -13.03
N VAL A 243 1.72 11.60 -13.53
CA VAL A 243 1.50 12.99 -13.09
C VAL A 243 1.23 13.06 -11.59
N LEU A 244 0.50 12.10 -11.05
CA LEU A 244 0.13 12.04 -9.64
C LEU A 244 1.15 11.34 -8.77
N ALA A 245 2.24 10.83 -9.35
CA ALA A 245 3.29 10.06 -8.66
C ALA A 245 2.70 8.98 -7.74
N ILE A 246 1.83 8.12 -8.29
CA ILE A 246 1.20 7.05 -7.50
C ILE A 246 2.14 5.88 -7.24
N ARG A 247 1.92 5.17 -6.14
CA ARG A 247 2.58 3.90 -5.82
C ARG A 247 1.77 2.73 -6.36
N GLY A 248 2.27 2.05 -7.38
CA GLY A 248 1.56 0.96 -8.05
C GLY A 248 0.86 1.41 -9.33
N GLN A 249 -0.21 0.71 -9.70
CA GLN A 249 -0.98 1.00 -10.92
C GLN A 249 -2.48 0.79 -10.70
N VAL A 250 -3.29 1.52 -11.47
CA VAL A 250 -4.74 1.37 -11.51
C VAL A 250 -5.13 0.94 -12.90
N LEU A 251 -5.89 -0.15 -13.00
CA LEU A 251 -6.33 -0.72 -14.27
C LEU A 251 -7.85 -0.92 -14.24
N PRO A 252 -8.58 -0.50 -15.28
CA PRO A 252 -9.98 -0.87 -15.43
C PRO A 252 -10.10 -2.37 -15.74
N ALA A 253 -11.13 -3.02 -15.21
CA ALA A 253 -11.38 -4.45 -15.46
C ALA A 253 -11.53 -4.75 -16.96
N THR A 254 -12.14 -3.82 -17.68
CA THR A 254 -12.38 -3.85 -19.13
C THR A 254 -12.43 -2.43 -19.69
N LEU A 255 -12.18 -2.27 -20.97
CA LEU A 255 -12.40 -0.99 -21.70
C LEU A 255 -13.78 -0.92 -22.35
N SER A 256 -14.58 -1.97 -22.25
CA SER A 256 -15.95 -1.99 -22.79
C SER A 256 -16.87 -1.07 -22.00
N ASP A 257 -17.85 -0.47 -22.69
CA ASP A 257 -18.96 0.25 -22.05
C ASP A 257 -19.92 -0.73 -21.39
N VAL A 258 -19.66 -1.06 -20.11
CA VAL A 258 -20.42 -2.06 -19.35
C VAL A 258 -21.58 -1.40 -18.62
N ARG A 259 -22.80 -1.92 -18.81
CA ARG A 259 -24.00 -1.55 -18.04
C ARG A 259 -24.44 -2.74 -17.19
N LEU A 260 -24.61 -2.53 -15.89
CA LEU A 260 -25.11 -3.56 -14.99
C LEU A 260 -26.63 -3.70 -15.13
N TRP A 261 -27.10 -4.91 -14.93
CA TRP A 261 -28.50 -5.21 -14.71
C TRP A 261 -28.64 -6.24 -13.57
N ALA A 262 -29.71 -6.14 -12.81
CA ALA A 262 -30.05 -7.09 -11.76
C ALA A 262 -31.49 -7.60 -11.94
N GLU A 263 -31.68 -8.90 -11.63
CA GLU A 263 -33.00 -9.53 -11.48
C GLU A 263 -33.28 -9.65 -9.99
N PHE A 264 -34.43 -9.16 -9.57
CA PHE A 264 -34.88 -9.17 -8.19
C PHE A 264 -35.81 -10.33 -7.89
N GLU A 265 -36.05 -10.63 -6.61
CA GLU A 265 -36.90 -11.76 -6.17
C GLU A 265 -38.36 -11.62 -6.64
N ASP A 266 -38.83 -10.41 -6.88
CA ASP A 266 -40.15 -10.08 -7.44
C ASP A 266 -40.25 -10.27 -8.96
N GLY A 267 -39.17 -10.71 -9.60
CA GLY A 267 -39.10 -10.92 -11.05
C GLY A 267 -38.78 -9.64 -11.85
N GLN A 268 -38.64 -8.48 -11.21
CA GLN A 268 -38.24 -7.27 -11.91
C GLN A 268 -36.78 -7.35 -12.35
N ARG A 269 -36.50 -6.81 -13.55
CA ARG A 269 -35.15 -6.59 -14.05
C ARG A 269 -34.90 -5.09 -14.17
N ILE A 270 -33.87 -4.63 -13.45
CA ILE A 270 -33.47 -3.23 -13.39
C ILE A 270 -32.08 -3.09 -13.99
N GLU A 271 -31.88 -2.08 -14.84
CA GLU A 271 -30.61 -1.74 -15.47
C GLU A 271 -30.06 -0.43 -14.88
N GLY A 272 -28.73 -0.38 -14.72
CA GLY A 272 -28.01 0.75 -14.16
C GLY A 272 -27.62 0.54 -12.70
N GLU A 273 -26.35 0.80 -12.39
CA GLU A 273 -25.74 0.62 -11.07
C GLU A 273 -26.49 1.43 -10.00
N SER A 274 -26.71 2.71 -10.27
CA SER A 274 -27.40 3.63 -9.37
C SER A 274 -28.87 3.25 -9.15
N GLN A 275 -29.54 2.71 -10.17
CA GLN A 275 -30.92 2.29 -10.08
C GLN A 275 -31.09 0.98 -9.35
N ILE A 276 -30.14 0.03 -9.52
CA ILE A 276 -30.09 -1.23 -8.79
C ILE A 276 -30.00 -0.96 -7.29
N SER A 277 -29.08 -0.09 -6.89
CA SER A 277 -28.89 0.28 -5.47
C SER A 277 -30.13 1.02 -4.90
N ALA A 278 -30.83 1.82 -5.71
CA ALA A 278 -32.03 2.56 -5.30
C ALA A 278 -33.30 1.70 -5.19
N ALA A 279 -33.36 0.57 -5.90
CA ALA A 279 -34.55 -0.28 -5.99
C ALA A 279 -34.94 -0.95 -4.66
N GLY A 280 -33.98 -1.22 -3.78
CA GLY A 280 -34.25 -1.70 -2.42
C GLY A 280 -34.71 -3.16 -2.28
N GLY A 281 -34.67 -3.94 -3.35
CA GLY A 281 -35.11 -5.33 -3.37
C GLY A 281 -33.99 -6.33 -3.07
N LYS A 282 -34.33 -7.63 -3.03
CA LYS A 282 -33.35 -8.71 -2.93
C LYS A 282 -32.91 -9.14 -4.32
N ILE A 283 -31.63 -8.97 -4.59
CA ILE A 283 -31.01 -9.36 -5.86
C ILE A 283 -30.86 -10.87 -5.92
N VAL A 284 -31.41 -11.49 -6.95
CA VAL A 284 -31.31 -12.93 -7.23
C VAL A 284 -30.19 -13.20 -8.24
N LYS A 285 -30.08 -12.33 -9.25
CA LYS A 285 -29.09 -12.46 -10.31
C LYS A 285 -28.58 -11.11 -10.74
N ILE A 286 -27.30 -11.05 -11.05
CA ILE A 286 -26.67 -9.85 -11.61
C ILE A 286 -25.90 -10.23 -12.87
N GLY A 287 -25.89 -9.32 -13.83
CA GLY A 287 -25.15 -9.45 -15.07
C GLY A 287 -24.81 -8.12 -15.66
N CYS A 288 -24.21 -8.14 -16.84
CA CYS A 288 -23.85 -6.92 -17.55
C CYS A 288 -24.14 -7.01 -19.04
N THR A 289 -24.20 -5.86 -19.67
CA THR A 289 -24.28 -5.71 -21.12
C THR A 289 -23.05 -4.89 -21.58
N PRO A 290 -22.18 -5.42 -22.48
CA PRO A 290 -22.24 -6.77 -23.08
C PRO A 290 -22.04 -7.88 -22.04
N SER A 291 -22.61 -9.06 -22.28
CA SER A 291 -22.62 -10.17 -21.31
C SER A 291 -21.23 -10.81 -21.06
N ARG A 292 -20.28 -10.61 -21.93
CA ARG A 292 -18.92 -11.14 -21.86
C ARG A 292 -17.92 -10.07 -22.31
N PRO A 293 -17.72 -9.01 -21.53
CA PRO A 293 -16.74 -7.99 -21.89
C PRO A 293 -15.34 -8.59 -21.83
N PRO A 294 -14.43 -8.28 -22.77
CA PRO A 294 -13.06 -8.72 -22.73
C PRO A 294 -12.31 -8.06 -21.58
N ALA A 295 -11.44 -8.80 -20.91
CA ALA A 295 -10.56 -8.24 -19.88
C ALA A 295 -9.46 -7.38 -20.52
N LEU A 296 -9.03 -6.36 -19.79
CA LEU A 296 -7.83 -5.63 -20.20
C LEU A 296 -6.59 -6.58 -20.08
N PRO A 297 -5.76 -6.73 -21.14
CA PRO A 297 -4.62 -7.65 -21.10
C PRO A 297 -3.63 -7.40 -19.97
N SER A 298 -3.42 -6.13 -19.58
CA SER A 298 -2.58 -5.73 -18.45
C SER A 298 -3.14 -6.23 -17.10
N VAL A 299 -4.45 -6.36 -16.95
CA VAL A 299 -5.08 -6.97 -15.76
C VAL A 299 -4.75 -8.47 -15.69
N LEU A 300 -4.88 -9.19 -16.81
CA LEU A 300 -4.57 -10.62 -16.84
C LEU A 300 -3.10 -10.90 -16.52
N LYS A 301 -2.20 -10.06 -17.06
CA LYS A 301 -0.77 -10.11 -16.74
C LYS A 301 -0.52 -9.86 -15.25
N ALA A 302 -1.13 -8.82 -14.67
CA ALA A 302 -0.97 -8.51 -13.25
C ALA A 302 -1.44 -9.67 -12.36
N ILE A 303 -2.59 -10.31 -12.67
CA ILE A 303 -3.08 -11.48 -11.95
C ILE A 303 -2.12 -12.67 -12.10
N ALA A 304 -1.57 -12.90 -13.29
CA ALA A 304 -0.63 -13.98 -13.54
C ALA A 304 0.69 -13.83 -12.77
N GLU A 305 1.12 -12.58 -12.52
CA GLU A 305 2.36 -12.27 -11.81
C GLU A 305 2.15 -11.98 -10.31
N ALA A 306 0.91 -12.01 -9.82
CA ALA A 306 0.60 -11.67 -8.44
C ALA A 306 1.19 -12.67 -7.43
N ASP A 307 1.60 -12.18 -6.28
CA ASP A 307 1.94 -12.98 -5.10
C ASP A 307 0.76 -13.06 -4.12
N PHE A 308 -0.18 -12.12 -4.21
CA PHE A 308 -1.33 -12.03 -3.33
C PHE A 308 -2.53 -11.39 -4.04
N ILE A 309 -3.72 -11.98 -3.94
CA ILE A 309 -4.95 -11.44 -4.52
C ILE A 309 -5.95 -11.12 -3.41
N ILE A 310 -6.52 -9.91 -3.48
CA ILE A 310 -7.52 -9.40 -2.52
C ILE A 310 -8.78 -9.04 -3.31
N LEU A 311 -9.92 -9.59 -2.94
CA LEU A 311 -11.23 -9.22 -3.45
C LEU A 311 -11.91 -8.28 -2.45
N GLY A 312 -12.35 -7.10 -2.90
CA GLY A 312 -12.93 -6.08 -2.03
C GLY A 312 -11.90 -5.35 -1.12
N PRO A 313 -12.35 -4.64 -0.07
CA PRO A 313 -13.76 -4.38 0.27
C PRO A 313 -14.46 -3.47 -0.75
N GLY A 314 -15.78 -3.44 -0.70
CA GLY A 314 -16.63 -2.61 -1.57
C GLY A 314 -18.05 -3.15 -1.61
N SER A 315 -18.96 -2.41 -2.24
CA SER A 315 -20.32 -2.88 -2.48
C SER A 315 -20.31 -4.21 -3.21
N LEU A 316 -21.04 -5.18 -2.68
CA LEU A 316 -20.97 -6.55 -3.18
C LEU A 316 -21.35 -6.65 -4.65
N TYR A 317 -22.53 -6.11 -4.99
CA TYR A 317 -23.10 -6.23 -6.31
C TYR A 317 -22.67 -5.12 -7.28
N THR A 318 -22.25 -3.97 -6.77
CA THR A 318 -21.92 -2.82 -7.63
C THR A 318 -20.41 -2.52 -7.72
N SER A 319 -19.59 -3.05 -6.81
CA SER A 319 -18.13 -2.83 -6.84
C SER A 319 -17.30 -4.10 -6.94
N VAL A 320 -17.67 -5.20 -6.27
CA VAL A 320 -16.86 -6.44 -6.27
C VAL A 320 -17.27 -7.36 -7.42
N ILE A 321 -18.52 -7.77 -7.46
CA ILE A 321 -19.05 -8.72 -8.47
C ILE A 321 -18.88 -8.19 -9.92
N PRO A 322 -19.04 -6.90 -10.24
CA PRO A 322 -18.89 -6.43 -11.62
C PRO A 322 -17.54 -6.75 -12.26
N ASN A 323 -16.46 -6.76 -11.49
CA ASN A 323 -15.15 -7.23 -11.98
C ASN A 323 -15.17 -8.73 -12.33
N LEU A 324 -16.00 -9.51 -11.63
CA LEU A 324 -16.16 -10.94 -11.84
C LEU A 324 -17.14 -11.27 -12.98
N LEU A 325 -17.86 -10.27 -13.52
CA LEU A 325 -18.65 -10.45 -14.75
C LEU A 325 -17.77 -10.44 -16.01
N VAL A 326 -16.47 -10.21 -15.87
CA VAL A 326 -15.45 -10.35 -16.91
C VAL A 326 -14.89 -11.79 -16.85
N PRO A 327 -15.26 -12.70 -17.78
CA PRO A 327 -14.96 -14.14 -17.65
C PRO A 327 -13.49 -14.50 -17.59
N GLU A 328 -12.66 -13.70 -18.27
CA GLU A 328 -11.20 -13.92 -18.31
C GLU A 328 -10.57 -13.60 -16.94
N ILE A 329 -11.09 -12.61 -16.19
CA ILE A 329 -10.63 -12.30 -14.82
C ILE A 329 -10.93 -13.46 -13.89
N ILE A 330 -12.16 -14.04 -13.94
CA ILE A 330 -12.50 -15.24 -13.18
C ILE A 330 -11.51 -16.36 -13.47
N THR A 331 -11.28 -16.62 -14.77
CA THR A 331 -10.39 -17.70 -15.21
C THR A 331 -8.95 -17.47 -14.73
N ALA A 332 -8.47 -16.24 -14.82
CA ALA A 332 -7.11 -15.87 -14.38
C ALA A 332 -6.95 -16.06 -12.86
N ILE A 333 -7.88 -15.56 -12.04
CA ILE A 333 -7.85 -15.74 -10.57
C ILE A 333 -7.98 -17.22 -10.18
N ALA A 334 -8.85 -17.96 -10.85
CA ALA A 334 -9.08 -19.37 -10.54
C ALA A 334 -7.87 -20.28 -10.82
N ARG A 335 -7.00 -19.87 -11.75
CA ARG A 335 -5.75 -20.57 -12.05
C ARG A 335 -4.68 -20.37 -10.96
N ARG A 336 -4.74 -19.27 -10.21
CA ARG A 336 -3.76 -18.89 -9.19
C ARG A 336 -4.10 -19.51 -7.82
N LYS A 337 -4.18 -20.85 -7.77
CA LYS A 337 -4.34 -21.62 -6.51
C LYS A 337 -3.03 -21.74 -5.73
N ASP A 338 -1.93 -21.37 -6.34
CA ASP A 338 -0.56 -21.39 -5.83
C ASP A 338 -0.27 -20.24 -4.85
N ILE A 339 -1.09 -19.20 -4.84
CA ILE A 339 -0.91 -18.00 -4.01
C ILE A 339 -2.12 -17.74 -3.10
N PRO A 340 -1.93 -17.03 -1.98
CA PRO A 340 -3.02 -16.64 -1.10
C PRO A 340 -4.03 -15.72 -1.80
N ARG A 341 -5.34 -16.03 -1.64
CA ARG A 341 -6.45 -15.22 -2.14
C ARG A 341 -7.44 -15.00 -1.02
N ILE A 342 -7.83 -13.74 -0.79
CA ILE A 342 -8.71 -13.37 0.32
C ILE A 342 -9.85 -12.47 -0.14
N TYR A 343 -11.05 -12.71 0.40
CA TYR A 343 -12.17 -11.78 0.29
C TYR A 343 -12.28 -10.95 1.56
N VAL A 344 -12.44 -9.63 1.43
CA VAL A 344 -12.68 -8.71 2.55
C VAL A 344 -14.17 -8.39 2.61
N CYS A 345 -14.86 -8.95 3.60
CA CYS A 345 -16.29 -8.76 3.78
C CYS A 345 -16.59 -7.36 4.33
N ASN A 346 -17.68 -6.76 3.89
CA ASN A 346 -18.16 -5.49 4.40
C ASN A 346 -18.48 -5.58 5.90
N ILE A 347 -18.44 -4.45 6.60
CA ILE A 347 -18.75 -4.37 8.04
C ILE A 347 -20.25 -4.25 8.25
N MET A 348 -20.91 -3.41 7.43
CA MET A 348 -22.34 -3.13 7.47
C MET A 348 -23.01 -3.65 6.21
N SER A 349 -24.25 -4.07 6.32
CA SER A 349 -25.10 -4.34 5.16
C SER A 349 -25.36 -3.03 4.39
N GLN A 350 -25.56 -3.16 3.10
CA GLN A 350 -25.84 -2.03 2.22
C GLN A 350 -27.31 -2.10 1.81
N PRO A 351 -28.10 -1.09 2.17
CA PRO A 351 -29.50 -1.00 1.75
C PRO A 351 -29.62 -1.13 0.23
N GLY A 352 -30.61 -1.86 -0.21
CA GLY A 352 -30.82 -2.10 -1.66
C GLY A 352 -29.95 -3.19 -2.28
N GLU A 353 -28.88 -3.64 -1.62
CA GLU A 353 -28.00 -4.70 -2.14
C GLU A 353 -27.92 -5.92 -1.22
N THR A 354 -27.54 -5.70 0.04
CA THR A 354 -27.21 -6.80 0.98
C THR A 354 -27.99 -6.72 2.30
N THR A 355 -29.18 -6.15 2.28
CA THR A 355 -30.05 -6.08 3.46
C THR A 355 -30.31 -7.48 4.00
N GLY A 356 -30.01 -7.70 5.29
CA GLY A 356 -30.18 -8.98 5.97
C GLY A 356 -29.13 -10.05 5.65
N TYR A 357 -28.13 -9.76 4.81
CA TYR A 357 -27.07 -10.70 4.47
C TYR A 357 -26.19 -11.02 5.67
N ARG A 358 -25.76 -12.28 5.72
CA ARG A 358 -24.68 -12.78 6.57
C ARG A 358 -23.40 -12.93 5.76
N VAL A 359 -22.29 -13.27 6.42
CA VAL A 359 -21.02 -13.48 5.72
C VAL A 359 -21.13 -14.59 4.68
N SER A 360 -21.84 -15.70 4.99
CA SER A 360 -22.07 -16.79 4.03
C SER A 360 -22.83 -16.37 2.79
N ASP A 361 -23.77 -15.41 2.91
CA ASP A 361 -24.57 -14.94 1.78
C ASP A 361 -23.71 -14.13 0.80
N HIS A 362 -22.75 -13.32 1.31
CA HIS A 362 -21.76 -12.65 0.47
C HIS A 362 -20.91 -13.66 -0.31
N ILE A 363 -20.46 -14.72 0.36
CA ILE A 363 -19.66 -15.77 -0.27
C ILE A 363 -20.47 -16.49 -1.36
N LYS A 364 -21.72 -16.85 -1.05
CA LYS A 364 -22.62 -17.51 -2.02
C LYS A 364 -22.91 -16.63 -3.24
N ALA A 365 -23.10 -15.33 -3.04
CA ALA A 365 -23.31 -14.38 -4.13
C ALA A 365 -22.08 -14.27 -5.05
N ILE A 366 -20.87 -14.20 -4.48
CA ILE A 366 -19.64 -14.21 -5.27
C ILE A 366 -19.46 -15.53 -6.02
N ASP A 367 -19.67 -16.66 -5.34
CA ASP A 367 -19.55 -17.99 -5.95
C ASP A 367 -20.57 -18.18 -7.08
N ALA A 368 -21.80 -17.69 -6.90
CA ALA A 368 -22.85 -17.75 -7.91
C ALA A 368 -22.49 -16.91 -9.14
N ALA A 369 -21.98 -15.69 -8.95
CA ALA A 369 -21.56 -14.80 -10.05
C ALA A 369 -20.34 -15.37 -10.79
N ALA A 370 -19.37 -15.95 -10.09
CA ALA A 370 -18.16 -16.50 -10.67
C ALA A 370 -18.31 -17.96 -11.16
N GLY A 371 -19.37 -18.67 -10.79
CA GLY A 371 -19.55 -20.08 -11.04
C GLY A 371 -18.60 -21.00 -10.26
N ARG A 372 -17.78 -20.43 -9.38
CA ARG A 372 -16.79 -21.15 -8.56
C ARG A 372 -16.22 -20.29 -7.44
N ARG A 373 -15.56 -20.92 -6.45
CA ARG A 373 -14.80 -20.21 -5.42
C ARG A 373 -13.50 -19.61 -5.97
N LEU A 374 -13.27 -18.32 -5.68
CA LEU A 374 -12.11 -17.55 -6.14
C LEU A 374 -11.12 -17.17 -5.02
N PHE A 375 -11.42 -17.49 -3.78
CA PHE A 375 -10.60 -17.13 -2.61
C PHE A 375 -10.53 -18.27 -1.60
N ASP A 376 -9.51 -18.27 -0.76
CA ASP A 376 -9.18 -19.31 0.21
C ASP A 376 -9.63 -18.92 1.62
N ALA A 377 -9.77 -17.62 1.86
CA ALA A 377 -10.18 -17.07 3.15
C ALA A 377 -11.10 -15.87 3.01
N VAL A 378 -11.88 -15.60 4.05
CA VAL A 378 -12.66 -14.37 4.22
C VAL A 378 -12.21 -13.63 5.46
N LEU A 379 -11.92 -12.32 5.33
CA LEU A 379 -11.66 -11.43 6.44
C LEU A 379 -12.96 -10.77 6.89
N VAL A 380 -13.28 -10.91 8.16
CA VAL A 380 -14.53 -10.45 8.77
C VAL A 380 -14.21 -9.58 9.99
N GLN A 381 -14.98 -8.51 10.18
CA GLN A 381 -14.90 -7.67 11.38
C GLN A 381 -15.26 -8.48 12.63
N LYS A 382 -14.39 -8.43 13.66
CA LYS A 382 -14.54 -9.24 14.87
C LYS A 382 -15.59 -8.68 15.84
N GLN A 383 -15.57 -7.38 16.07
CA GLN A 383 -16.46 -6.70 17.03
C GLN A 383 -17.48 -5.85 16.27
N PRO A 384 -18.75 -5.86 16.68
CA PRO A 384 -19.75 -5.00 16.06
C PRO A 384 -19.40 -3.52 16.33
N PRO A 385 -19.95 -2.58 15.53
CA PRO A 385 -19.90 -1.16 15.81
C PRO A 385 -20.56 -0.82 17.16
N SER A 386 -20.32 0.40 17.65
CA SER A 386 -20.96 0.90 18.88
C SER A 386 -22.49 0.89 18.78
N ALA A 387 -23.19 0.87 19.92
CA ALA A 387 -24.64 0.95 19.93
C ALA A 387 -25.15 2.22 19.25
N ALA A 388 -24.41 3.35 19.40
CA ALA A 388 -24.74 4.62 18.76
C ALA A 388 -24.65 4.53 17.24
N ALA A 389 -23.57 3.91 16.70
CA ALA A 389 -23.44 3.70 15.27
C ALA A 389 -24.54 2.75 14.76
N GLN A 390 -24.80 1.64 15.44
CA GLN A 390 -25.88 0.72 15.02
C GLN A 390 -27.25 1.42 15.02
N TYR A 391 -27.52 2.28 15.98
CA TYR A 391 -28.75 3.08 16.01
C TYR A 391 -28.80 4.06 14.83
N HIS A 392 -27.70 4.77 14.55
CA HIS A 392 -27.62 5.68 13.39
C HIS A 392 -27.92 4.96 12.07
N TYR A 393 -27.28 3.80 11.83
CA TYR A 393 -27.48 3.01 10.60
C TYR A 393 -28.83 2.31 10.53
N SER A 394 -29.52 2.08 11.64
CA SER A 394 -30.85 1.43 11.64
C SER A 394 -31.90 2.26 10.90
N TYR A 395 -31.78 3.60 10.89
CA TYR A 395 -32.66 4.49 10.11
C TYR A 395 -32.53 4.28 8.60
N GLU A 396 -31.37 3.81 8.14
CA GLU A 396 -31.11 3.50 6.75
C GLU A 396 -31.31 2.01 6.45
N ASN A 397 -31.89 1.23 7.39
CA ASN A 397 -32.04 -0.23 7.29
C ASN A 397 -30.70 -0.96 7.03
N SER A 398 -29.61 -0.42 7.56
CA SER A 398 -28.27 -1.00 7.50
C SER A 398 -27.90 -1.61 8.85
N HIS A 399 -27.34 -2.81 8.84
CA HIS A 399 -27.02 -3.57 10.04
C HIS A 399 -25.64 -4.20 9.95
N PRO A 400 -24.96 -4.45 11.10
CA PRO A 400 -23.70 -5.18 11.11
C PRO A 400 -23.86 -6.57 10.49
N ILE A 401 -22.94 -6.96 9.62
CA ILE A 401 -22.97 -8.26 8.96
C ILE A 401 -22.63 -9.35 9.98
N LYS A 402 -23.56 -10.30 10.18
CA LYS A 402 -23.42 -11.38 11.16
C LYS A 402 -22.56 -12.52 10.61
N THR A 403 -21.67 -13.04 11.46
CA THR A 403 -20.83 -14.20 11.15
C THR A 403 -21.58 -15.47 11.52
N ASP A 404 -21.94 -16.25 10.53
CA ASP A 404 -22.66 -17.54 10.66
C ASP A 404 -21.66 -18.70 10.50
N ARG A 405 -20.99 -19.03 11.61
CA ARG A 405 -19.87 -19.98 11.63
C ARG A 405 -20.18 -21.36 11.06
N ASP A 406 -21.35 -21.88 11.37
CA ASP A 406 -21.76 -23.23 10.94
C ASP A 406 -21.88 -23.31 9.42
N GLU A 407 -22.47 -22.29 8.81
CA GLU A 407 -22.62 -22.23 7.36
C GLU A 407 -21.26 -21.97 6.67
N LEU A 408 -20.43 -21.12 7.26
CA LEU A 408 -19.08 -20.87 6.76
C LEU A 408 -18.19 -22.13 6.80
N MET A 409 -18.34 -22.97 7.83
CA MET A 409 -17.68 -24.28 7.89
C MET A 409 -18.19 -25.22 6.80
N ARG A 410 -19.49 -25.27 6.54
CA ARG A 410 -20.07 -26.08 5.44
C ARG A 410 -19.55 -25.62 4.08
N LEU A 411 -19.37 -24.31 3.89
CA LEU A 411 -18.79 -23.74 2.67
C LEU A 411 -17.29 -23.99 2.53
N GLY A 412 -16.65 -24.57 3.55
CA GLY A 412 -15.20 -24.84 3.54
C GLY A 412 -14.32 -23.59 3.47
N CYS A 413 -14.84 -22.44 3.88
CA CYS A 413 -14.11 -21.16 3.80
C CYS A 413 -13.37 -20.85 5.10
N ARG A 414 -12.09 -20.54 5.03
CA ARG A 414 -11.30 -20.10 6.19
C ARG A 414 -11.71 -18.69 6.61
N VAL A 415 -12.12 -18.54 7.86
CA VAL A 415 -12.55 -17.24 8.42
C VAL A 415 -11.45 -16.62 9.25
N ILE A 416 -11.14 -15.34 8.97
CA ILE A 416 -10.19 -14.52 9.71
C ILE A 416 -10.97 -13.42 10.40
N LEU A 417 -11.03 -13.50 11.73
CA LEU A 417 -11.69 -12.48 12.55
C LEU A 417 -10.68 -11.46 13.05
N ALA A 418 -10.84 -10.18 12.70
CA ALA A 418 -9.97 -9.10 13.14
C ALA A 418 -10.73 -7.78 13.32
N ASN A 419 -10.22 -6.89 14.16
CA ASN A 419 -10.74 -5.54 14.30
C ASN A 419 -10.12 -4.64 13.24
N VAL A 420 -10.82 -4.48 12.12
CA VAL A 420 -10.40 -3.71 10.95
C VAL A 420 -11.26 -2.47 10.72
N MET A 421 -12.15 -2.18 11.64
CA MET A 421 -13.10 -1.07 11.59
C MET A 421 -12.55 0.17 12.28
N GLU A 422 -12.91 1.33 11.77
CA GLU A 422 -12.90 2.61 12.48
C GLU A 422 -14.30 3.22 12.48
N GLU A 423 -14.65 3.89 13.55
CA GLU A 423 -15.89 4.62 13.73
C GLU A 423 -15.57 6.08 14.02
N ASP A 424 -16.16 6.98 13.27
CA ASP A 424 -16.02 8.42 13.52
C ASP A 424 -16.82 8.80 14.77
N PRO A 425 -16.17 9.38 15.80
CA PRO A 425 -16.83 9.66 17.07
C PRO A 425 -17.92 10.75 17.00
N LYS A 426 -17.96 11.55 15.94
CA LYS A 426 -18.94 12.64 15.77
C LYS A 426 -20.11 12.24 14.87
N THR A 427 -19.80 11.56 13.76
CA THR A 427 -20.80 11.22 12.74
C THR A 427 -21.30 9.80 12.88
N HIS A 428 -20.66 8.97 13.73
CA HIS A 428 -20.91 7.52 13.87
C HIS A 428 -20.77 6.74 12.57
N LEU A 429 -20.10 7.30 11.55
CA LEU A 429 -19.84 6.60 10.32
C LEU A 429 -18.83 5.47 10.53
N VAL A 430 -19.21 4.28 10.05
CA VAL A 430 -18.42 3.05 10.15
C VAL A 430 -17.72 2.78 8.83
N ARG A 431 -16.40 2.59 8.87
CA ARG A 431 -15.58 2.28 7.70
C ARG A 431 -14.48 1.29 8.07
N HIS A 432 -13.87 0.66 7.08
CA HIS A 432 -12.62 -0.03 7.30
C HIS A 432 -11.51 0.97 7.64
N SER A 433 -10.72 0.67 8.67
CA SER A 433 -9.49 1.41 8.96
C SER A 433 -8.41 0.98 7.99
N SER A 434 -7.92 1.89 7.17
CA SER A 434 -6.89 1.62 6.15
C SER A 434 -5.67 0.92 6.75
N GLU A 435 -5.17 1.44 7.88
CA GLU A 435 -3.99 0.91 8.56
C GLU A 435 -4.21 -0.48 9.15
N ARG A 436 -5.34 -0.68 9.88
CA ARG A 436 -5.63 -1.96 10.54
C ARG A 436 -5.91 -3.04 9.52
N LEU A 437 -6.67 -2.72 8.46
CA LEU A 437 -6.98 -3.63 7.37
C LEU A 437 -5.72 -4.10 6.68
N ALA A 438 -4.87 -3.18 6.22
CA ALA A 438 -3.61 -3.51 5.56
C ALA A 438 -2.69 -4.34 6.46
N ARG A 439 -2.55 -3.96 7.74
CA ARG A 439 -1.74 -4.70 8.72
C ARG A 439 -2.19 -6.15 8.89
N VAL A 440 -3.50 -6.39 8.97
CA VAL A 440 -4.06 -7.74 9.10
C VAL A 440 -3.80 -8.56 7.84
N LEU A 441 -4.05 -7.99 6.67
CA LEU A 441 -3.86 -8.66 5.37
C LEU A 441 -2.39 -9.03 5.14
N VAL A 442 -1.46 -8.11 5.37
CA VAL A 442 -0.02 -8.36 5.20
C VAL A 442 0.49 -9.40 6.21
N ARG A 443 0.02 -9.37 7.45
CA ARG A 443 0.36 -10.40 8.44
C ARG A 443 -0.19 -11.77 8.05
N TRP A 444 -1.40 -11.83 7.55
CA TRP A 444 -1.98 -13.09 7.09
C TRP A 444 -1.20 -13.64 5.89
N TYR A 445 -0.89 -12.81 4.90
CA TYR A 445 -0.04 -13.16 3.77
C TYR A 445 1.31 -13.72 4.25
N GLY A 446 2.02 -12.99 5.11
CA GLY A 446 3.32 -13.43 5.62
C GLY A 446 3.29 -14.76 6.40
N ARG A 447 2.16 -15.10 7.05
CA ARG A 447 1.97 -16.40 7.71
C ARG A 447 1.73 -17.53 6.72
N VAL A 448 0.95 -17.29 5.68
CA VAL A 448 0.65 -18.30 4.65
C VAL A 448 1.91 -18.64 3.87
N GLU A 449 2.73 -17.63 3.55
CA GLU A 449 4.00 -17.79 2.84
C GLU A 449 5.16 -18.28 3.76
N GLY A 450 4.91 -18.50 5.05
CA GLY A 450 5.97 -18.93 5.99
C GLY A 450 7.04 -17.86 6.26
N LEU A 451 6.78 -16.60 5.92
CA LEU A 451 7.70 -15.47 6.11
C LEU A 451 7.73 -14.98 7.56
N ILE A 452 6.72 -15.32 8.36
CA ILE A 452 6.57 -14.94 9.76
C ILE A 452 6.29 -16.19 10.58
N ALA A 453 7.14 -16.46 11.58
CA ALA A 453 6.93 -17.58 12.51
C ALA A 453 5.65 -17.36 13.35
N PRO A 454 4.93 -18.43 13.73
CA PRO A 454 3.68 -18.32 14.51
C PRO A 454 3.84 -17.57 15.85
N GLU A 455 5.01 -17.66 16.50
CA GLU A 455 5.29 -17.02 17.79
C GLU A 455 5.51 -15.50 17.70
N GLU A 456 6.15 -14.97 16.66
CA GLU A 456 6.35 -13.53 16.48
C GLU A 456 5.04 -12.78 16.21
N ALA A 457 4.04 -13.47 15.72
CA ALA A 457 2.74 -12.89 15.43
C ALA A 457 1.89 -12.62 16.69
N ALA A 458 2.17 -13.30 17.80
CA ALA A 458 1.54 -13.06 19.10
C ALA A 458 2.16 -11.87 19.84
N ALA A 459 3.45 -11.59 19.62
CA ALA A 459 4.20 -10.55 20.32
C ALA A 459 3.94 -9.11 19.85
N VAL A 460 3.21 -8.90 18.76
CA VAL A 460 2.86 -7.58 18.22
C VAL A 460 1.38 -7.22 18.51
N ALA A 461 0.88 -7.62 19.67
CA ALA A 461 -0.31 -6.97 20.22
C ALA A 461 0.10 -5.55 20.69
N PRO A 462 -0.70 -4.50 20.42
CA PRO A 462 -0.40 -3.18 20.95
C PRO A 462 -0.40 -3.27 22.46
N VAL A 463 0.74 -3.02 23.08
CA VAL A 463 0.82 -2.77 24.52
C VAL A 463 -0.03 -1.53 24.76
N SER A 464 -1.22 -1.74 25.32
CA SER A 464 -2.02 -0.65 25.87
C SER A 464 -1.11 0.07 26.88
N ARG A 465 -0.88 1.36 26.67
CA ARG A 465 -0.30 2.22 27.69
C ARG A 465 -1.26 2.23 28.86
N GLY A 466 -1.12 1.27 29.74
CA GLY A 466 -1.76 1.26 31.05
C GLY A 466 -1.22 2.43 31.82
N THR A 467 -2.10 3.38 32.07
CA THR A 467 -1.95 4.43 33.06
C THR A 467 -1.57 3.76 34.39
N ARG A 468 -0.31 3.88 34.78
CA ARG A 468 0.11 3.52 36.14
C ARG A 468 -0.58 4.48 37.10
N SER A 469 -1.74 4.11 37.60
CA SER A 469 -2.29 4.69 38.80
C SER A 469 -1.39 4.26 39.96
N ARG A 470 -0.74 5.24 40.57
CA ARG A 470 0.00 5.08 41.83
C ARG A 470 -0.99 4.61 42.89
N LEU A 471 -0.98 3.34 43.22
CA LEU A 471 -1.57 2.84 44.49
C LEU A 471 -0.73 3.40 45.62
N ARG A 472 -1.26 4.43 46.26
CA ARG A 472 -0.83 4.90 47.57
C ARG A 472 -1.08 3.77 48.56
N SER A 473 0.01 3.25 49.17
CA SER A 473 -0.06 2.37 50.33
C SER A 473 -0.81 3.04 51.48
N GLN A 474 -2.01 2.57 51.77
CA GLN A 474 -2.66 2.85 53.03
C GLN A 474 -2.09 1.91 54.09
N LYS A 475 -1.52 2.48 55.16
CA LYS A 475 -1.16 1.80 56.40
C LYS A 475 -2.44 1.30 57.12
N PRO A 476 -2.43 0.10 57.72
CA PRO A 476 -3.56 -0.37 58.50
C PRO A 476 -3.71 0.42 59.82
N PRO A 477 -4.93 0.54 60.32
CA PRO A 477 -5.19 1.30 61.55
C PRO A 477 -4.69 0.54 62.79
N GLN A 478 -4.00 1.26 63.72
CA GLN A 478 -3.63 0.79 65.03
C GLN A 478 -4.88 0.53 65.90
N LYS A 479 -4.93 -0.67 66.47
CA LYS A 479 -5.91 -1.02 67.50
C LYS A 479 -5.55 -0.30 68.79
N LEU A 480 -6.47 0.56 69.28
CA LEU A 480 -6.53 0.99 70.67
C LEU A 480 -7.12 -0.15 71.53
N ARG A 481 -6.47 -0.48 72.61
CA ARG A 481 -6.97 -1.25 73.73
C ARG A 481 -6.87 -0.38 75.04
N PRO A 482 -7.58 -0.80 76.07
CA PRO A 482 -8.69 -0.10 76.63
C PRO A 482 -8.26 0.97 77.61
#